data_86b5571af9c389cc365c4eb261c1a4ed
#
_entry.id   86b5571af9c389cc365c4eb261c1a4ed
#
_cell.length_a   1.000
_cell.length_b   1.000
_cell.length_c   1.000
_cell.angle_alpha   90.00
_cell.angle_beta   90.00
_cell.angle_gamma   90.00
#
_symmetry.space_group_name_H-M   'P 1'
#
loop_
_entity.id
_entity.type
_entity.pdbx_description
1 polymer ?
#
loop_
_entity_poly.entity_id
_entity_poly.type
_entity_poly.pdbx_seq_one_letter_code
_entity_poly.pdbx_strand_id
1 'polypeptide(L)'
;ADVAERTGLARATVAAVVAELLEEGWVEEIGTGESSGGRPPILLRFNPRARWVIGAELGAGHIRAVLADLAGNVVHRVKQRVESHDPIVEIGQLERAVKHLLAQVAAMGSQMPVAGMGIGITGVIDSDEGIWRYSPHYQVRDLPVVQMLEERLQLPVWIENDARAMAWGERSFGAAQGVDNLAFIRVGVGLGAGIIINGTLYGGAHQGAGEIGHILVKEKGLRCRCGSDGCLETVGSAVAIARRAAQRLAQGEETLIRELCGGDPSKVIA
;
A
#
# COMPACT_ATOMS: atom_id res chain seq x y z
N ALA A 1 -5.27 -19.05 -30.39
CA ALA A 1 -4.52 -18.42 -31.51
C ALA A 1 -3.82 -17.16 -31.00
N ASP A 2 -4.57 -16.15 -30.58
CA ASP A 2 -4.04 -14.82 -30.20
C ASP A 2 -3.06 -14.86 -29.03
N VAL A 3 -3.32 -15.71 -28.02
CA VAL A 3 -2.39 -15.90 -26.90
C VAL A 3 -1.06 -16.47 -27.38
N ALA A 4 -1.08 -17.46 -28.28
CA ALA A 4 0.15 -18.05 -28.85
C ALA A 4 0.93 -17.03 -29.67
N GLU A 5 0.25 -16.21 -30.48
CA GLU A 5 0.86 -15.15 -31.28
C GLU A 5 1.50 -14.07 -30.37
N ARG A 6 0.78 -13.59 -29.34
CA ARG A 6 1.28 -12.56 -28.42
C ARG A 6 2.40 -13.03 -27.49
N THR A 7 2.43 -14.32 -27.14
CA THR A 7 3.45 -14.87 -26.25
C THR A 7 4.63 -15.49 -26.98
N GLY A 8 4.51 -15.74 -28.31
CA GLY A 8 5.49 -16.46 -29.09
C GLY A 8 5.60 -17.96 -28.75
N LEU A 9 4.69 -18.49 -27.94
CA LEU A 9 4.69 -19.90 -27.52
C LEU A 9 3.98 -20.79 -28.56
N ALA A 10 4.39 -22.07 -28.61
CA ALA A 10 3.71 -23.06 -29.42
C ALA A 10 2.23 -23.24 -28.98
N ARG A 11 1.32 -23.45 -29.92
CA ARG A 11 -0.12 -23.60 -29.62
C ARG A 11 -0.42 -24.73 -28.61
N ALA A 12 0.34 -25.82 -28.68
CA ALA A 12 0.20 -26.93 -27.72
C ALA A 12 0.59 -26.52 -26.31
N THR A 13 1.68 -25.76 -26.14
CA THR A 13 2.12 -25.22 -24.85
C THR A 13 1.08 -24.27 -24.28
N VAL A 14 0.55 -23.34 -25.12
CA VAL A 14 -0.51 -22.43 -24.68
C VAL A 14 -1.76 -23.20 -24.25
N ALA A 15 -2.14 -24.25 -24.97
CA ALA A 15 -3.31 -25.05 -24.60
C ALA A 15 -3.12 -25.75 -23.23
N ALA A 16 -1.93 -26.29 -22.96
CA ALA A 16 -1.62 -26.91 -21.67
C ALA A 16 -1.67 -25.88 -20.53
N VAL A 17 -0.98 -24.73 -20.68
CA VAL A 17 -0.99 -23.66 -19.66
C VAL A 17 -2.40 -23.10 -19.42
N VAL A 18 -3.18 -22.90 -20.48
CA VAL A 18 -4.57 -22.43 -20.35
C VAL A 18 -5.44 -23.46 -19.62
N ALA A 19 -5.22 -24.77 -19.85
CA ALA A 19 -5.95 -25.81 -19.14
C ALA A 19 -5.63 -25.80 -17.63
N GLU A 20 -4.36 -25.62 -17.24
CA GLU A 20 -3.95 -25.45 -15.85
C GLU A 20 -4.57 -24.20 -15.22
N LEU A 21 -4.53 -23.06 -15.92
CA LEU A 21 -5.13 -21.81 -15.43
C LEU A 21 -6.64 -21.87 -15.26
N LEU A 22 -7.34 -22.65 -16.12
CA LEU A 22 -8.77 -22.92 -15.98
C LEU A 22 -9.04 -23.83 -14.77
N GLU A 23 -8.25 -24.89 -14.59
CA GLU A 23 -8.38 -25.81 -13.45
C GLU A 23 -8.13 -25.10 -12.12
N GLU A 24 -7.11 -24.23 -12.06
CA GLU A 24 -6.81 -23.42 -10.89
C GLU A 24 -7.78 -22.24 -10.70
N GLY A 25 -8.63 -21.95 -11.67
CA GLY A 25 -9.63 -20.88 -11.65
C GLY A 25 -9.10 -19.48 -11.91
N TRP A 26 -7.85 -19.32 -12.39
CA TRP A 26 -7.27 -18.01 -12.73
C TRP A 26 -7.90 -17.35 -13.94
N VAL A 27 -8.38 -18.16 -14.85
CA VAL A 27 -9.13 -17.71 -16.04
C VAL A 27 -10.44 -18.43 -16.14
N GLU A 28 -11.39 -17.84 -16.86
CA GLU A 28 -12.70 -18.43 -17.15
C GLU A 28 -13.04 -18.30 -18.63
N GLU A 29 -13.79 -19.25 -19.17
CA GLU A 29 -14.34 -19.19 -20.51
C GLU A 29 -15.59 -18.30 -20.51
N ILE A 30 -15.61 -17.26 -21.35
CA ILE A 30 -16.71 -16.29 -21.44
C ILE A 30 -17.54 -16.43 -22.71
N GLY A 31 -17.33 -17.53 -23.46
CA GLY A 31 -18.04 -17.82 -24.68
C GLY A 31 -17.13 -18.00 -25.90
N THR A 32 -17.69 -17.90 -27.07
CA THR A 32 -17.01 -18.02 -28.36
C THR A 32 -17.01 -16.69 -29.10
N GLY A 33 -15.87 -16.35 -29.70
CA GLY A 33 -15.76 -15.18 -30.57
C GLY A 33 -16.29 -15.41 -31.98
N GLU A 34 -16.27 -14.37 -32.79
CA GLU A 34 -16.66 -14.43 -34.20
C GLU A 34 -15.72 -15.34 -34.98
N SER A 35 -16.27 -16.16 -35.86
CA SER A 35 -15.50 -17.06 -36.72
C SER A 35 -15.14 -16.37 -38.03
N SER A 36 -13.86 -16.32 -38.38
CA SER A 36 -13.36 -15.85 -39.66
C SER A 36 -13.14 -16.98 -40.69
N GLY A 37 -13.87 -18.10 -40.57
CA GLY A 37 -13.78 -19.21 -41.52
C GLY A 37 -13.22 -20.51 -40.94
N GLY A 38 -13.38 -20.75 -39.65
CA GLY A 38 -12.98 -21.97 -38.94
C GLY A 38 -13.82 -22.21 -37.69
N ARG A 39 -13.32 -23.08 -36.78
CA ARG A 39 -13.98 -23.26 -35.47
C ARG A 39 -13.89 -21.93 -34.69
N PRO A 40 -15.03 -21.41 -34.17
CA PRO A 40 -15.02 -20.17 -33.39
C PRO A 40 -14.00 -20.24 -32.23
N PRO A 41 -13.23 -19.17 -31.97
CA PRO A 41 -12.29 -19.14 -30.88
C PRO A 41 -13.03 -19.10 -29.54
N ILE A 42 -12.50 -19.82 -28.53
CA ILE A 42 -12.95 -19.71 -27.14
C ILE A 42 -12.35 -18.43 -26.57
N LEU A 43 -13.19 -17.57 -26.00
CA LEU A 43 -12.77 -16.35 -25.34
C LEU A 43 -12.49 -16.64 -23.86
N LEU A 44 -11.33 -16.19 -23.41
CA LEU A 44 -10.88 -16.32 -22.03
C LEU A 44 -10.85 -14.94 -21.36
N ARG A 45 -11.22 -14.92 -20.10
CA ARG A 45 -11.10 -13.74 -19.24
C ARG A 45 -10.35 -14.10 -17.97
N PHE A 46 -9.48 -13.20 -17.49
CA PHE A 46 -8.94 -13.28 -16.15
C PHE A 46 -10.09 -13.29 -15.13
N ASN A 47 -10.04 -14.21 -14.17
CA ASN A 47 -11.03 -14.32 -13.11
C ASN A 47 -10.59 -13.52 -11.87
N PRO A 48 -11.12 -12.32 -11.63
CA PRO A 48 -10.75 -11.54 -10.46
C PRO A 48 -11.13 -12.21 -9.14
N ARG A 49 -12.05 -13.16 -9.19
CA ARG A 49 -12.51 -13.92 -8.02
C ARG A 49 -11.77 -15.25 -7.84
N ALA A 50 -10.64 -15.46 -8.50
CA ALA A 50 -9.83 -16.66 -8.31
C ALA A 50 -9.27 -16.74 -6.90
N ARG A 51 -8.88 -15.61 -6.30
CA ARG A 51 -8.25 -15.54 -4.98
C ARG A 51 -8.71 -14.30 -4.22
N TRP A 52 -8.66 -14.38 -2.90
CA TRP A 52 -8.67 -13.22 -2.02
C TRP A 52 -7.26 -12.71 -1.79
N VAL A 53 -7.13 -11.42 -1.56
CA VAL A 53 -5.89 -10.77 -1.13
C VAL A 53 -6.16 -9.87 0.08
N ILE A 54 -5.17 -9.72 0.94
CA ILE A 54 -5.22 -8.81 2.08
C ILE A 54 -4.27 -7.65 1.80
N GLY A 55 -4.78 -6.43 1.86
CA GLY A 55 -3.98 -5.22 1.88
C GLY A 55 -3.97 -4.63 3.28
N ALA A 56 -2.82 -4.20 3.78
CA ALA A 56 -2.70 -3.62 5.11
C ALA A 56 -1.81 -2.37 5.13
N GLU A 57 -1.99 -1.52 6.13
CA GLU A 57 -1.18 -0.35 6.42
C GLU A 57 -0.87 -0.30 7.91
N LEU A 58 0.44 -0.21 8.24
CA LEU A 58 0.93 0.22 9.55
C LEU A 58 1.23 1.72 9.47
N GLY A 59 0.25 2.54 9.82
CA GLY A 59 0.35 4.00 9.78
C GLY A 59 0.55 4.60 11.17
N ALA A 60 1.07 5.83 11.22
CA ALA A 60 1.47 6.52 12.46
C ALA A 60 0.36 6.71 13.53
N GLY A 61 -0.86 6.31 13.28
CA GLY A 61 -1.95 6.43 14.27
C GLY A 61 -3.07 5.41 14.08
N HIS A 62 -2.99 4.63 13.01
CA HIS A 62 -4.00 3.65 12.68
C HIS A 62 -3.38 2.44 11.98
N ILE A 63 -3.90 1.27 12.32
CA ILE A 63 -3.75 0.06 11.54
C ILE A 63 -4.99 -0.08 10.68
N ARG A 64 -4.81 -0.32 9.40
CA ARG A 64 -5.88 -0.61 8.44
C ARG A 64 -5.59 -1.93 7.78
N ALA A 65 -6.62 -2.73 7.57
CA ALA A 65 -6.53 -3.93 6.76
C ALA A 65 -7.82 -4.09 5.93
N VAL A 66 -7.70 -4.60 4.73
CA VAL A 66 -8.81 -4.86 3.82
C VAL A 66 -8.69 -6.25 3.23
N LEU A 67 -9.83 -6.88 2.99
CA LEU A 67 -9.97 -8.07 2.17
C LEU A 67 -10.54 -7.65 0.82
N ALA A 68 -9.88 -8.02 -0.26
CA ALA A 68 -10.29 -7.69 -1.62
C ALA A 68 -10.15 -8.87 -2.57
N ASP A 69 -10.84 -8.82 -3.71
CA ASP A 69 -10.56 -9.67 -4.85
C ASP A 69 -9.36 -9.15 -5.67
N LEU A 70 -8.95 -9.88 -6.69
CA LEU A 70 -7.81 -9.52 -7.54
C LEU A 70 -8.06 -8.31 -8.46
N ALA A 71 -9.30 -7.83 -8.56
CA ALA A 71 -9.63 -6.57 -9.23
C ALA A 71 -9.59 -5.37 -8.26
N GLY A 72 -9.25 -5.58 -6.98
CA GLY A 72 -9.22 -4.53 -5.96
C GLY A 72 -10.60 -4.19 -5.37
N ASN A 73 -11.65 -5.00 -5.63
CA ASN A 73 -12.94 -4.80 -5.01
C ASN A 73 -12.89 -5.22 -3.54
N VAL A 74 -12.96 -4.24 -2.66
CA VAL A 74 -12.87 -4.46 -1.21
C VAL A 74 -14.20 -4.94 -0.65
N VAL A 75 -14.19 -6.09 0.03
CA VAL A 75 -15.40 -6.71 0.65
C VAL A 75 -15.46 -6.54 2.16
N HIS A 76 -14.31 -6.51 2.84
CA HIS A 76 -14.23 -6.25 4.28
C HIS A 76 -13.13 -5.25 4.61
N ARG A 77 -13.33 -4.48 5.68
CA ARG A 77 -12.38 -3.47 6.16
C ARG A 77 -12.27 -3.54 7.67
N VAL A 78 -11.03 -3.42 8.16
CA VAL A 78 -10.72 -3.22 9.58
C VAL A 78 -9.94 -1.92 9.69
N LYS A 79 -10.32 -1.07 10.66
CA LYS A 79 -9.57 0.13 11.04
C LYS A 79 -9.51 0.19 12.55
N GLN A 80 -8.33 0.26 13.09
CA GLN A 80 -8.08 0.34 14.54
C GLN A 80 -7.11 1.47 14.83
N ARG A 81 -7.23 2.10 15.99
CA ARG A 81 -6.18 3.01 16.47
C ARG A 81 -4.98 2.19 16.93
N VAL A 82 -3.81 2.74 16.76
CA VAL A 82 -2.57 2.17 17.29
C VAL A 82 -2.63 2.19 18.82
N GLU A 83 -2.39 1.04 19.45
CA GLU A 83 -2.42 0.86 20.90
C GLU A 83 -1.11 1.28 21.57
N SER A 84 0.00 1.17 20.83
CA SER A 84 1.35 1.45 21.29
C SER A 84 2.23 1.80 20.09
N HIS A 85 3.26 2.62 20.32
CA HIS A 85 4.29 2.88 19.31
C HIS A 85 5.46 1.86 19.37
N ASP A 86 5.28 0.77 20.09
CA ASP A 86 6.18 -0.39 20.02
C ASP A 86 5.86 -1.19 18.75
N PRO A 87 6.80 -1.37 17.84
CA PRO A 87 6.57 -2.05 16.57
C PRO A 87 6.13 -3.51 16.74
N ILE A 88 6.58 -4.19 17.80
CA ILE A 88 6.18 -5.57 18.07
C ILE A 88 4.72 -5.64 18.49
N VAL A 89 4.26 -4.67 19.31
CA VAL A 89 2.85 -4.57 19.71
C VAL A 89 1.97 -4.24 18.52
N GLU A 90 2.40 -3.34 17.64
CA GLU A 90 1.65 -2.98 16.42
C GLU A 90 1.57 -4.13 15.42
N ILE A 91 2.66 -4.88 15.22
CA ILE A 91 2.65 -6.11 14.41
C ILE A 91 1.67 -7.13 14.99
N GLY A 92 1.63 -7.31 16.30
CA GLY A 92 0.64 -8.17 16.97
C GLY A 92 -0.80 -7.66 16.83
N GLN A 93 -1.00 -6.35 16.80
CA GLN A 93 -2.31 -5.75 16.53
C GLN A 93 -2.73 -5.95 15.08
N LEU A 94 -1.81 -5.79 14.12
CA LEU A 94 -2.05 -6.10 12.71
C LEU A 94 -2.40 -7.59 12.51
N GLU A 95 -1.67 -8.48 13.16
CA GLU A 95 -1.95 -9.92 13.13
C GLU A 95 -3.40 -10.23 13.57
N ARG A 96 -3.88 -9.62 14.65
CA ARG A 96 -5.27 -9.77 15.11
C ARG A 96 -6.27 -9.27 14.09
N ALA A 97 -6.00 -8.12 13.45
CA ALA A 97 -6.85 -7.56 12.39
C ALA A 97 -6.92 -8.49 11.17
N VAL A 98 -5.79 -9.05 10.76
CA VAL A 98 -5.72 -10.01 9.63
C VAL A 98 -6.44 -11.32 9.97
N LYS A 99 -6.24 -11.88 11.14
CA LYS A 99 -6.97 -13.08 11.60
C LYS A 99 -8.48 -12.86 11.61
N HIS A 100 -8.94 -11.65 11.97
CA HIS A 100 -10.35 -11.30 11.86
C HIS A 100 -10.83 -11.35 10.39
N LEU A 101 -10.07 -10.80 9.42
CA LEU A 101 -10.42 -10.87 8.01
C LEU A 101 -10.44 -12.31 7.48
N LEU A 102 -9.47 -13.15 7.88
CA LEU A 102 -9.46 -14.58 7.52
C LEU A 102 -10.69 -15.31 8.05
N ALA A 103 -11.14 -14.99 9.27
CA ALA A 103 -12.36 -15.53 9.82
C ALA A 103 -13.62 -15.10 9.03
N GLN A 104 -13.63 -13.88 8.44
CA GLN A 104 -14.71 -13.46 7.55
C GLN A 104 -14.74 -14.28 6.25
N VAL A 105 -13.57 -14.60 5.66
CA VAL A 105 -13.48 -15.49 4.49
C VAL A 105 -14.14 -16.84 4.81
N ALA A 106 -13.81 -17.43 5.94
CA ALA A 106 -14.40 -18.70 6.38
C ALA A 106 -15.92 -18.59 6.60
N ALA A 107 -16.37 -17.48 7.23
CA ALA A 107 -17.79 -17.22 7.50
C ALA A 107 -18.62 -17.02 6.23
N MET A 108 -18.02 -16.49 5.16
CA MET A 108 -18.68 -16.38 3.84
C MET A 108 -18.86 -17.73 3.14
N GLY A 109 -18.33 -18.82 3.68
CA GLY A 109 -18.32 -20.13 3.01
C GLY A 109 -17.54 -20.11 1.69
N SER A 110 -16.63 -19.14 1.53
CA SER A 110 -15.87 -18.99 0.29
C SER A 110 -14.88 -20.15 0.11
N GLN A 111 -14.91 -20.77 -1.07
CA GLN A 111 -13.90 -21.77 -1.47
C GLN A 111 -12.63 -21.10 -2.04
N MET A 112 -12.65 -19.78 -2.23
CA MET A 112 -11.51 -19.02 -2.76
C MET A 112 -10.43 -18.91 -1.69
N PRO A 113 -9.20 -19.38 -1.94
CA PRO A 113 -8.10 -19.22 -1.02
C PRO A 113 -7.62 -17.77 -0.95
N VAL A 114 -6.98 -17.41 0.16
CA VAL A 114 -6.26 -16.13 0.28
C VAL A 114 -4.86 -16.32 -0.30
N ALA A 115 -4.52 -15.54 -1.34
CA ALA A 115 -3.23 -15.64 -2.02
C ALA A 115 -2.07 -15.11 -1.18
N GLY A 116 -2.33 -14.11 -0.32
CA GLY A 116 -1.34 -13.51 0.55
C GLY A 116 -1.73 -12.11 1.01
N MET A 117 -0.76 -11.43 1.64
CA MET A 117 -0.93 -10.11 2.23
C MET A 117 0.19 -9.15 1.78
N GLY A 118 -0.19 -7.95 1.34
CA GLY A 118 0.73 -6.82 1.13
C GLY A 118 0.57 -5.78 2.24
N ILE A 119 1.68 -5.24 2.75
CA ILE A 119 1.66 -4.26 3.85
C ILE A 119 2.45 -3.02 3.45
N GLY A 120 1.82 -1.85 3.54
CA GLY A 120 2.49 -0.55 3.50
C GLY A 120 2.97 -0.15 4.90
N ILE A 121 4.26 0.14 5.05
CA ILE A 121 4.87 0.51 6.34
C ILE A 121 5.68 1.80 6.17
N THR A 122 5.60 2.71 7.14
CA THR A 122 6.37 3.97 7.12
C THR A 122 7.85 3.73 7.44
N GLY A 123 8.75 4.27 6.61
CA GLY A 123 10.21 4.19 6.79
C GLY A 123 10.93 3.50 5.65
N VAL A 124 12.20 3.16 5.87
CA VAL A 124 13.02 2.46 4.87
C VAL A 124 12.73 0.97 4.93
N ILE A 125 12.24 0.44 3.84
CA ILE A 125 11.82 -0.95 3.69
C ILE A 125 12.69 -1.63 2.64
N ASP A 126 13.24 -2.78 3.01
CA ASP A 126 13.85 -3.72 2.08
C ASP A 126 12.80 -4.76 1.70
N SER A 127 12.13 -4.50 0.58
CA SER A 127 11.01 -5.34 0.12
C SER A 127 11.48 -6.71 -0.36
N ASP A 128 12.73 -6.81 -0.86
CA ASP A 128 13.30 -8.06 -1.37
C ASP A 128 13.64 -9.02 -0.22
N GLU A 129 14.21 -8.49 0.89
CA GLU A 129 14.53 -9.28 2.08
C GLU A 129 13.39 -9.35 3.10
N GLY A 130 12.33 -8.56 2.91
CA GLY A 130 11.18 -8.53 3.84
C GLY A 130 11.50 -7.88 5.19
N ILE A 131 12.44 -6.94 5.20
CA ILE A 131 12.98 -6.32 6.41
C ILE A 131 12.57 -4.85 6.51
N TRP A 132 12.05 -4.45 7.65
CA TRP A 132 11.88 -3.05 8.03
C TRP A 132 13.24 -2.51 8.51
N ARG A 133 13.99 -1.89 7.59
CA ARG A 133 15.38 -1.49 7.85
C ARG A 133 15.50 -0.37 8.85
N TYR A 134 14.68 0.67 8.70
CA TYR A 134 14.80 1.84 9.56
C TYR A 134 13.50 2.64 9.63
N SER A 135 13.15 3.03 10.85
CA SER A 135 12.11 4.03 11.08
C SER A 135 12.43 4.80 12.36
N PRO A 136 12.75 6.11 12.28
CA PRO A 136 12.99 6.92 13.47
C PRO A 136 11.72 7.15 14.29
N HIS A 137 10.55 7.07 13.66
CA HIS A 137 9.26 7.19 14.33
C HIS A 137 9.00 6.02 15.29
N TYR A 138 9.33 4.80 14.85
CA TYR A 138 9.13 3.56 15.59
C TYR A 138 10.38 3.04 16.29
N GLN A 139 11.51 3.76 16.17
CA GLN A 139 12.82 3.34 16.67
C GLN A 139 13.23 1.93 16.19
N VAL A 140 12.81 1.58 14.98
CA VAL A 140 13.10 0.29 14.35
C VAL A 140 14.45 0.30 13.67
N ARG A 141 15.16 -0.81 13.80
CA ARG A 141 16.31 -1.20 12.99
C ARG A 141 16.26 -2.68 12.66
N ASP A 142 16.34 -3.00 11.36
CA ASP A 142 16.47 -4.37 10.81
C ASP A 142 15.49 -5.38 11.41
N LEU A 143 14.18 -5.05 11.42
CA LEU A 143 13.13 -5.92 11.92
C LEU A 143 12.61 -6.84 10.79
N PRO A 144 12.70 -8.19 10.90
CA PRO A 144 12.29 -9.13 9.84
C PRO A 144 10.77 -9.35 9.83
N VAL A 145 10.02 -8.33 9.41
CA VAL A 145 8.54 -8.29 9.50
C VAL A 145 7.88 -9.40 8.70
N VAL A 146 8.39 -9.70 7.49
CA VAL A 146 7.82 -10.75 6.65
C VAL A 146 7.93 -12.09 7.36
N GLN A 147 9.13 -12.49 7.80
CA GLN A 147 9.32 -13.75 8.52
C GLN A 147 8.39 -13.85 9.73
N MET A 148 8.32 -12.80 10.55
CA MET A 148 7.49 -12.79 11.76
C MET A 148 6.00 -13.00 11.47
N LEU A 149 5.49 -12.41 10.39
CA LEU A 149 4.08 -12.50 10.04
C LEU A 149 3.76 -13.80 9.30
N GLU A 150 4.62 -14.27 8.41
CA GLU A 150 4.45 -15.55 7.72
C GLU A 150 4.40 -16.73 8.70
N GLU A 151 5.29 -16.74 9.71
CA GLU A 151 5.29 -17.75 10.77
C GLU A 151 3.97 -17.77 11.58
N ARG A 152 3.35 -16.61 11.78
CA ARG A 152 2.14 -16.48 12.60
C ARG A 152 0.83 -16.62 11.84
N LEU A 153 0.82 -16.22 10.57
CA LEU A 153 -0.37 -16.18 9.74
C LEU A 153 -0.47 -17.36 8.77
N GLN A 154 0.66 -18.04 8.50
CA GLN A 154 0.77 -19.12 7.51
C GLN A 154 0.27 -18.68 6.13
N LEU A 155 0.60 -17.42 5.76
CA LEU A 155 0.27 -16.77 4.50
C LEU A 155 1.52 -16.11 3.92
N PRO A 156 1.71 -16.08 2.60
CA PRO A 156 2.74 -15.25 1.98
C PRO A 156 2.54 -13.77 2.32
N VAL A 157 3.63 -13.09 2.69
CA VAL A 157 3.60 -11.67 3.10
C VAL A 157 4.61 -10.87 2.29
N TRP A 158 4.22 -9.69 1.84
CA TRP A 158 5.08 -8.69 1.20
C TRP A 158 4.98 -7.36 1.94
N ILE A 159 6.08 -6.68 2.06
CA ILE A 159 6.13 -5.34 2.65
C ILE A 159 6.67 -4.33 1.66
N GLU A 160 6.18 -3.10 1.76
CA GLU A 160 6.64 -1.97 0.97
C GLU A 160 6.54 -0.68 1.79
N ASN A 161 7.32 0.35 1.42
CA ASN A 161 7.11 1.69 1.94
C ASN A 161 5.69 2.17 1.61
N ASP A 162 5.02 2.80 2.57
CA ASP A 162 3.61 3.21 2.46
C ASP A 162 3.35 4.18 1.29
N ALA A 163 4.21 5.17 1.04
CA ALA A 163 4.06 6.08 -0.09
C ALA A 163 4.32 5.38 -1.45
N ARG A 164 5.26 4.43 -1.49
CA ARG A 164 5.51 3.61 -2.69
C ARG A 164 4.34 2.66 -2.97
N ALA A 165 3.81 2.00 -1.94
CA ALA A 165 2.62 1.17 -2.06
C ALA A 165 1.40 1.96 -2.55
N MET A 166 1.21 3.19 -2.06
CA MET A 166 0.15 4.09 -2.53
C MET A 166 0.34 4.51 -3.99
N ALA A 167 1.58 4.84 -4.41
CA ALA A 167 1.89 5.14 -5.82
C ALA A 167 1.54 3.97 -6.74
N TRP A 168 1.88 2.75 -6.31
CA TRP A 168 1.53 1.54 -7.05
C TRP A 168 0.01 1.31 -7.11
N GLY A 169 -0.69 1.57 -6.01
CA GLY A 169 -2.15 1.51 -5.93
C GLY A 169 -2.83 2.48 -6.90
N GLU A 170 -2.36 3.75 -6.96
CA GLU A 170 -2.88 4.75 -7.90
C GLU A 170 -2.64 4.37 -9.36
N ARG A 171 -1.48 3.79 -9.68
CA ARG A 171 -1.18 3.29 -11.03
C ARG A 171 -2.03 2.06 -11.39
N SER A 172 -2.29 1.18 -10.44
CA SER A 172 -2.98 -0.09 -10.69
C SER A 172 -4.51 0.07 -10.73
N PHE A 173 -5.06 0.90 -9.86
CA PHE A 173 -6.50 0.97 -9.60
C PHE A 173 -7.06 2.40 -9.54
N GLY A 174 -6.19 3.42 -9.46
CA GLY A 174 -6.58 4.81 -9.24
C GLY A 174 -6.49 5.68 -10.48
N ALA A 175 -6.26 6.97 -10.25
CA ALA A 175 -6.24 8.01 -11.28
C ALA A 175 -5.03 7.93 -12.24
N ALA A 176 -4.00 7.17 -11.89
CA ALA A 176 -2.77 7.05 -12.67
C ALA A 176 -2.70 5.75 -13.51
N GLN A 177 -3.84 5.09 -13.76
CA GLN A 177 -3.88 3.91 -14.64
C GLN A 177 -3.32 4.24 -16.03
N GLY A 178 -2.40 3.38 -16.51
CA GLY A 178 -1.74 3.57 -17.81
C GLY A 178 -0.61 4.61 -17.83
N VAL A 179 -0.29 5.24 -16.69
CA VAL A 179 0.83 6.18 -16.57
C VAL A 179 2.09 5.43 -16.16
N ASP A 180 3.12 5.47 -17.01
CA ASP A 180 4.37 4.75 -16.75
C ASP A 180 5.40 5.56 -15.96
N ASN A 181 5.27 6.88 -15.91
CA ASN A 181 6.16 7.76 -15.17
C ASN A 181 5.35 8.69 -14.30
N LEU A 182 5.40 8.51 -12.97
CA LEU A 182 4.68 9.35 -12.02
C LEU A 182 5.45 9.51 -10.71
N ALA A 183 5.18 10.60 -10.01
CA ALA A 183 5.51 10.80 -8.61
C ALA A 183 4.23 11.01 -7.81
N PHE A 184 3.96 10.11 -6.89
CA PHE A 184 2.89 10.24 -5.91
C PHE A 184 3.43 10.93 -4.66
N ILE A 185 2.84 12.05 -4.27
CA ILE A 185 3.26 12.78 -3.06
C ILE A 185 2.24 12.54 -1.96
N ARG A 186 2.70 11.96 -0.85
CA ARG A 186 1.91 11.80 0.37
C ARG A 186 2.18 12.94 1.32
N VAL A 187 1.15 13.71 1.64
CA VAL A 187 1.17 14.73 2.70
C VAL A 187 0.27 14.27 3.82
N GLY A 188 0.85 13.86 4.94
CA GLY A 188 0.16 13.34 6.11
C GLY A 188 0.90 13.69 7.39
N VAL A 189 0.90 12.82 8.39
CA VAL A 189 1.72 12.95 9.62
C VAL A 189 3.19 13.15 9.24
N GLY A 190 3.69 12.38 8.26
CA GLY A 190 4.94 12.58 7.55
C GLY A 190 4.73 13.10 6.14
N LEU A 191 5.84 13.25 5.41
CA LEU A 191 5.87 13.66 4.01
C LEU A 191 6.79 12.72 3.24
N GLY A 192 6.25 12.03 2.26
CA GLY A 192 6.97 11.05 1.45
C GLY A 192 6.50 11.04 0.00
N ALA A 193 7.20 10.31 -0.85
CA ALA A 193 6.81 10.10 -2.24
C ALA A 193 6.99 8.64 -2.66
N GLY A 194 6.13 8.19 -3.57
CA GLY A 194 6.34 6.99 -4.36
C GLY A 194 6.64 7.37 -5.80
N ILE A 195 7.71 6.82 -6.36
CA ILE A 195 8.18 7.16 -7.70
C ILE A 195 8.04 5.92 -8.58
N ILE A 196 7.42 6.08 -9.74
CA ILE A 196 7.34 5.04 -10.78
C ILE A 196 8.04 5.57 -12.03
N ILE A 197 8.92 4.75 -12.59
CA ILE A 197 9.68 5.03 -13.81
C ILE A 197 9.53 3.83 -14.75
N ASN A 198 9.12 4.08 -15.99
CA ASN A 198 8.87 3.03 -16.99
C ASN A 198 7.97 1.90 -16.48
N GLY A 199 6.93 2.27 -15.72
CA GLY A 199 5.95 1.34 -15.18
C GLY A 199 6.42 0.53 -13.97
N THR A 200 7.59 0.83 -13.39
CA THR A 200 8.17 0.09 -12.25
C THR A 200 8.42 1.03 -11.07
N LEU A 201 8.14 0.56 -9.85
CA LEU A 201 8.48 1.30 -8.62
C LEU A 201 10.00 1.50 -8.54
N TYR A 202 10.40 2.72 -8.24
CA TYR A 202 11.80 3.09 -8.09
C TYR A 202 12.17 3.19 -6.61
N GLY A 203 12.95 2.22 -6.13
CA GLY A 203 13.44 2.18 -4.74
C GLY A 203 14.75 2.94 -4.52
N GLY A 204 15.52 3.21 -5.60
CA GLY A 204 16.90 3.71 -5.48
C GLY A 204 17.88 2.65 -4.99
N ALA A 205 19.16 3.01 -4.90
CA ALA A 205 20.24 2.07 -4.55
C ALA A 205 20.13 1.47 -3.14
N HIS A 206 19.45 2.16 -2.21
CA HIS A 206 19.33 1.76 -0.81
C HIS A 206 17.88 1.81 -0.31
N GLN A 207 16.92 1.61 -1.21
CA GLN A 207 15.49 1.63 -0.91
C GLN A 207 14.98 2.95 -0.28
N GLY A 208 15.75 4.03 -0.43
CA GLY A 208 15.43 5.35 0.13
C GLY A 208 14.85 6.35 -0.88
N ALA A 209 14.52 5.92 -2.11
CA ALA A 209 13.88 6.81 -3.07
C ALA A 209 12.50 7.26 -2.56
N GLY A 210 12.21 8.55 -2.69
CA GLY A 210 10.94 9.11 -2.24
C GLY A 210 10.95 9.68 -0.82
N GLU A 211 12.05 9.61 -0.09
CA GLU A 211 12.22 10.22 1.25
C GLU A 211 12.36 11.76 1.17
N ILE A 212 11.49 12.40 0.36
CA ILE A 212 11.51 13.85 0.08
C ILE A 212 11.24 14.70 1.32
N GLY A 213 10.56 14.14 2.33
CA GLY A 213 10.31 14.81 3.60
C GLY A 213 11.59 15.18 4.35
N HIS A 214 12.70 14.49 4.05
CA HIS A 214 13.98 14.69 4.71
C HIS A 214 14.97 15.57 3.92
N ILE A 215 14.51 16.14 2.79
CA ILE A 215 15.28 17.16 2.08
C ILE A 215 15.44 18.40 2.98
N LEU A 216 16.69 18.88 3.13
CA LEU A 216 16.99 20.09 3.90
C LEU A 216 16.48 21.32 3.12
N VAL A 217 15.51 22.03 3.70
CA VAL A 217 14.91 23.26 3.10
C VAL A 217 15.18 24.50 3.96
N LYS A 218 15.70 24.34 5.16
CA LYS A 218 15.98 25.44 6.08
C LYS A 218 17.19 25.13 6.98
N GLU A 219 18.29 25.83 6.80
CA GLU A 219 19.55 25.61 7.56
C GLU A 219 19.40 25.67 9.09
N LYS A 220 18.57 26.59 9.59
CA LYS A 220 18.25 26.74 11.03
C LYS A 220 16.77 26.45 11.23
N GLY A 221 16.35 25.23 10.92
CA GLY A 221 14.97 24.78 11.03
C GLY A 221 14.67 24.07 12.33
N LEU A 222 13.46 23.54 12.41
CA LEU A 222 13.06 22.69 13.52
C LEU A 222 13.74 21.33 13.42
N ARG A 223 14.01 20.74 14.60
CA ARG A 223 14.53 19.38 14.70
C ARG A 223 13.58 18.38 14.06
N CYS A 224 14.03 17.61 13.10
CA CYS A 224 13.33 16.49 12.50
C CYS A 224 13.56 15.20 13.30
N ARG A 225 12.62 14.28 13.26
CA ARG A 225 12.76 12.96 13.90
C ARG A 225 13.91 12.13 13.30
N CYS A 226 14.27 12.37 12.04
CA CYS A 226 15.41 11.70 11.40
C CYS A 226 16.78 12.09 12.00
N GLY A 227 16.82 13.12 12.86
CA GLY A 227 18.03 13.60 13.50
C GLY A 227 18.63 14.85 12.85
N SER A 228 18.13 15.30 11.69
CA SER A 228 18.55 16.54 11.03
C SER A 228 17.68 17.73 11.45
N ASP A 229 18.14 18.95 11.20
CA ASP A 229 17.35 20.17 11.40
C ASP A 229 16.87 20.71 10.05
N GLY A 230 15.64 21.24 9.99
CA GLY A 230 15.12 21.94 8.82
C GLY A 230 14.69 21.09 7.63
N CYS A 231 14.36 19.84 7.86
CA CYS A 231 13.76 18.98 6.84
C CYS A 231 12.42 19.54 6.32
N LEU A 232 12.08 19.27 5.06
CA LEU A 232 10.81 19.66 4.43
C LEU A 232 9.60 19.19 5.25
N GLU A 233 9.63 18.02 5.83
CA GLU A 233 8.57 17.49 6.70
C GLU A 233 8.28 18.41 7.89
N THR A 234 9.30 19.07 8.45
CA THR A 234 9.12 19.98 9.61
C THR A 234 8.33 21.24 9.28
N VAL A 235 8.13 21.53 8.00
CA VAL A 235 7.40 22.72 7.51
C VAL A 235 6.22 22.38 6.59
N GLY A 236 6.23 21.21 5.91
CA GLY A 236 5.27 20.85 4.89
C GLY A 236 4.32 19.69 5.25
N SER A 237 4.56 18.96 6.35
CA SER A 237 3.64 17.89 6.77
C SER A 237 2.31 18.45 7.32
N ALA A 238 1.27 17.63 7.38
CA ALA A 238 -0.01 18.01 7.96
C ALA A 238 0.16 18.45 9.43
N VAL A 239 1.02 17.77 10.20
CA VAL A 239 1.36 18.15 11.57
C VAL A 239 2.03 19.53 11.62
N ALA A 240 2.94 19.82 10.70
CA ALA A 240 3.61 21.13 10.63
C ALA A 240 2.64 22.24 10.26
N ILE A 241 1.70 21.97 9.33
CA ILE A 241 0.66 22.91 8.92
C ILE A 241 -0.29 23.19 10.09
N ALA A 242 -0.79 22.14 10.77
CA ALA A 242 -1.67 22.27 11.94
C ALA A 242 -1.00 23.09 13.05
N ARG A 243 0.27 22.77 13.38
CA ARG A 243 1.05 23.54 14.37
C ARG A 243 1.15 25.02 13.99
N ARG A 244 1.46 25.33 12.72
CA ARG A 244 1.55 26.74 12.25
C ARG A 244 0.21 27.45 12.36
N ALA A 245 -0.88 26.77 11.99
CA ALA A 245 -2.23 27.31 12.11
C ALA A 245 -2.58 27.59 13.59
N ALA A 246 -2.29 26.66 14.50
CA ALA A 246 -2.51 26.86 15.93
C ALA A 246 -1.71 28.04 16.50
N GLN A 247 -0.44 28.21 16.08
CA GLN A 247 0.40 29.33 16.49
C GLN A 247 -0.17 30.68 16.04
N ARG A 248 -0.61 30.81 14.79
CA ARG A 248 -1.22 32.03 14.26
C ARG A 248 -2.55 32.35 14.94
N LEU A 249 -3.36 31.33 15.20
CA LEU A 249 -4.60 31.48 15.96
C LEU A 249 -4.34 32.00 17.37
N ALA A 250 -3.31 31.47 18.07
CA ALA A 250 -2.90 31.93 19.39
C ALA A 250 -2.38 33.38 19.39
N GLN A 251 -1.82 33.84 18.26
CA GLN A 251 -1.37 35.22 18.05
C GLN A 251 -2.52 36.19 17.72
N GLY A 252 -3.76 35.70 17.62
CA GLY A 252 -4.95 36.51 17.36
C GLY A 252 -5.22 36.77 15.89
N GLU A 253 -4.53 36.09 14.94
CA GLU A 253 -4.81 36.25 13.51
C GLU A 253 -6.25 35.78 13.19
N GLU A 254 -6.94 36.54 12.37
CA GLU A 254 -8.24 36.12 11.87
C GLU A 254 -8.11 35.06 10.77
N THR A 255 -8.84 33.96 10.94
CA THR A 255 -8.80 32.81 10.04
C THR A 255 -10.09 32.01 10.18
N LEU A 256 -10.53 31.37 9.08
CA LEU A 256 -11.67 30.45 9.08
C LEU A 256 -11.48 29.28 10.06
N ILE A 257 -10.24 28.89 10.35
CA ILE A 257 -9.94 27.86 11.34
C ILE A 257 -10.44 28.23 12.74
N ARG A 258 -10.50 29.54 13.08
CA ARG A 258 -11.03 30.03 14.34
C ARG A 258 -12.49 29.61 14.55
N GLU A 259 -13.30 29.68 13.52
CA GLU A 259 -14.70 29.28 13.56
C GLU A 259 -14.83 27.75 13.78
N LEU A 260 -14.03 26.97 13.04
CA LEU A 260 -14.04 25.49 13.10
C LEU A 260 -13.59 24.93 14.45
N CYS A 261 -12.62 25.57 15.10
CA CYS A 261 -12.09 25.12 16.41
C CYS A 261 -12.68 25.89 17.61
N GLY A 262 -13.64 26.83 17.38
CA GLY A 262 -14.22 27.67 18.42
C GLY A 262 -13.22 28.61 19.08
N GLY A 263 -12.17 29.01 18.35
CA GLY A 263 -11.10 29.88 18.83
C GLY A 263 -10.05 29.19 19.69
N ASP A 264 -10.12 27.88 19.90
CA ASP A 264 -9.21 27.11 20.74
C ASP A 264 -8.06 26.50 19.89
N PRO A 265 -6.81 27.01 20.01
CA PRO A 265 -5.67 26.50 19.25
C PRO A 265 -5.36 25.02 19.49
N SER A 266 -5.73 24.47 20.66
CA SER A 266 -5.47 23.07 20.99
C SER A 266 -6.32 22.07 20.19
N LYS A 267 -7.40 22.56 19.58
CA LYS A 267 -8.27 21.77 18.70
C LYS A 267 -7.81 21.74 17.24
N VAL A 268 -6.75 22.48 16.89
CA VAL A 268 -6.16 22.44 15.54
C VAL A 268 -5.24 21.23 15.47
N ILE A 269 -5.76 20.15 14.93
CA ILE A 269 -5.06 18.84 14.80
C ILE A 269 -4.85 18.48 13.32
N ALA A 270 -3.86 17.61 13.04
CA ALA A 270 -3.54 17.10 11.69
C ALA A 270 -4.37 15.88 11.34
#